data_3790ae3e7fca9ce1428e8c779e49c094
#
_entry.id   3790ae3e7fca9ce1428e8c779e49c094
#
_cell.length_a   1.000
_cell.length_b   1.000
_cell.length_c   1.000
_cell.angle_alpha   90.00
_cell.angle_beta   90.00
_cell.angle_gamma   90.00
#
_symmetry.space_group_name_H-M   'P 1'
#
loop_
_entity.id
_entity.type
_entity.pdbx_description
1 polymer ?
#
loop_
_entity_poly.entity_id
_entity_poly.type
_entity_poly.pdbx_seq_one_letter_code
_entity_poly.pdbx_strand_id
1 'polypeptide(L)'
;MPTAPRTNRRRLANAATVIPLAIGLASAGLPGGQPASGPSDGLAIVQKGSFNPVCTLPFAGVRNPALDDRCGIQGGSSDPAKQAESRAKNNFCAAKQPPKNMFYQDLIDLQKQAEKEKVPKSLPDRGAVEKMGEGEYVSYVAMIKDAHYSDVAKGEAVNCNLPGEVTNDIHIVLMSDPTDPDECNSTTAEISPHFRPPSWTPANLNALKKPVRIRGHLFYDGSHTPCRGTSRPNPKRASLWEIHPVYSVEVCQKENRDPKGNLEQCRNTSRAEDWVPLDEVLSSERN
;
A
#
# COMPACT_ATOMS: atom_id res chain seq x y z
N MET A 1 -49.35 8.15 -34.04
CA MET A 1 -50.58 8.78 -33.50
C MET A 1 -51.32 7.69 -32.71
N PRO A 2 -51.97 7.95 -31.63
CA PRO A 2 -51.91 9.04 -30.63
C PRO A 2 -51.50 8.48 -29.25
N THR A 3 -51.38 9.11 -28.13
CA THR A 3 -51.79 10.35 -27.43
C THR A 3 -51.17 10.36 -26.05
N ALA A 4 -50.74 11.46 -25.60
CA ALA A 4 -50.42 11.71 -24.18
C ALA A 4 -51.68 12.04 -23.35
N PRO A 5 -51.65 11.94 -22.04
CA PRO A 5 -52.21 12.99 -21.19
C PRO A 5 -51.27 13.36 -20.02
N ARG A 6 -50.98 14.59 -19.85
CA ARG A 6 -51.48 15.72 -19.03
C ARG A 6 -51.49 15.51 -17.51
N THR A 7 -50.55 16.22 -16.92
CA THR A 7 -50.57 17.11 -15.72
C THR A 7 -51.52 16.84 -14.54
N ASN A 8 -50.98 16.88 -13.34
CA ASN A 8 -51.64 17.59 -12.24
C ASN A 8 -50.62 18.22 -11.25
N ARG A 9 -50.63 19.55 -11.24
CA ARG A 9 -50.00 20.35 -10.18
C ARG A 9 -50.96 20.41 -8.99
N ARG A 10 -50.47 20.16 -7.79
CA ARG A 10 -51.10 20.69 -6.57
C ARG A 10 -50.12 21.55 -5.80
N ARG A 11 -50.49 22.82 -5.70
CA ARG A 11 -49.98 23.81 -4.73
C ARG A 11 -50.73 23.64 -3.40
N LEU A 12 -50.06 23.76 -2.31
CA LEU A 12 -50.58 24.13 -0.98
C LEU A 12 -49.40 24.79 -0.27
N ALA A 13 -49.37 26.06 -0.07
CA ALA A 13 -50.03 26.91 0.87
C ALA A 13 -49.24 27.02 2.20
N ASN A 14 -48.75 28.24 2.40
CA ASN A 14 -48.01 28.77 3.56
C ASN A 14 -48.85 28.70 4.85
N ALA A 15 -48.16 28.41 5.96
CA ALA A 15 -48.62 28.83 7.30
C ALA A 15 -47.45 29.48 8.03
N ALA A 16 -47.54 30.74 8.25
CA ALA A 16 -46.69 31.55 9.11
C ALA A 16 -47.15 31.40 10.57
N THR A 17 -46.26 31.05 11.45
CA THR A 17 -46.54 31.09 12.88
C THR A 17 -45.67 32.16 13.54
N VAL A 18 -46.32 33.16 14.09
CA VAL A 18 -45.75 34.25 14.89
C VAL A 18 -45.59 33.74 16.34
N ILE A 19 -44.43 33.96 16.93
CA ILE A 19 -44.17 33.72 18.36
C ILE A 19 -43.74 35.04 19.02
N PRO A 20 -44.27 35.40 20.17
CA PRO A 20 -44.09 36.70 20.77
C PRO A 20 -42.77 36.86 21.53
N LEU A 21 -42.32 38.10 21.54
CA LEU A 21 -41.18 38.67 22.23
C LEU A 21 -41.41 38.74 23.71
N ALA A 22 -40.56 38.14 24.53
CA ALA A 22 -40.49 38.39 25.97
C ALA A 22 -39.19 39.15 26.28
N ILE A 23 -39.38 40.38 26.79
CA ILE A 23 -38.31 41.24 27.27
C ILE A 23 -38.07 40.94 28.75
N GLY A 24 -36.88 40.57 29.11
CA GLY A 24 -36.41 40.42 30.49
C GLY A 24 -35.09 41.18 30.68
N LEU A 25 -35.12 42.12 31.61
CA LEU A 25 -34.04 43.05 31.93
C LEU A 25 -32.97 42.48 32.85
N ALA A 26 -31.76 42.71 32.41
CA ALA A 26 -30.52 43.10 33.12
C ALA A 26 -30.17 42.58 34.54
N SER A 27 -28.98 42.03 34.61
CA SER A 27 -28.02 42.37 35.67
C SER A 27 -26.57 42.28 35.13
N ALA A 28 -25.84 43.37 35.32
CA ALA A 28 -24.47 43.55 34.89
C ALA A 28 -23.50 42.85 35.84
N GLY A 29 -22.61 42.01 35.28
CA GLY A 29 -21.44 41.51 35.97
C GLY A 29 -20.25 41.67 35.05
N LEU A 30 -19.23 42.37 35.51
CA LEU A 30 -18.01 42.73 34.82
C LEU A 30 -17.00 41.59 34.67
N PRO A 31 -15.89 41.73 33.91
CA PRO A 31 -15.49 40.74 32.94
C PRO A 31 -14.28 39.93 33.40
N GLY A 32 -14.38 38.64 33.35
CA GLY A 32 -13.24 37.77 33.25
C GLY A 32 -13.01 37.45 31.79
N GLY A 33 -11.98 38.05 31.19
CA GLY A 33 -11.58 37.73 29.85
C GLY A 33 -11.11 36.30 29.72
N GLN A 34 -11.94 35.41 29.16
CA GLN A 34 -11.48 34.18 28.57
C GLN A 34 -10.99 34.47 27.15
N PRO A 35 -9.81 33.95 26.79
CA PRO A 35 -9.37 33.99 25.41
C PRO A 35 -10.35 33.21 24.55
N ALA A 36 -10.82 33.86 23.47
CA ALA A 36 -11.61 33.21 22.46
C ALA A 36 -10.86 32.00 21.93
N SER A 37 -11.37 30.81 22.25
CA SER A 37 -11.03 29.59 21.54
C SER A 37 -11.62 29.75 20.14
N GLY A 38 -10.75 30.09 19.18
CA GLY A 38 -11.07 29.95 17.76
C GLY A 38 -11.44 28.50 17.47
N PRO A 39 -12.20 28.25 16.38
CA PRO A 39 -12.48 26.90 15.97
C PRO A 39 -11.12 26.21 15.70
N SER A 40 -10.72 25.36 16.62
CA SER A 40 -9.71 24.37 16.30
C SER A 40 -10.36 23.45 15.28
N ASP A 41 -10.04 23.63 14.02
CA ASP A 41 -10.19 22.58 13.02
C ASP A 41 -9.39 21.39 13.55
N GLY A 42 -10.08 20.59 14.33
CA GLY A 42 -9.59 19.33 14.87
C GLY A 42 -9.45 18.34 13.74
N LEU A 43 -8.37 18.47 12.98
CA LEU A 43 -7.70 17.28 12.48
C LEU A 43 -7.37 16.47 13.72
N ALA A 44 -8.27 15.56 14.05
CA ALA A 44 -8.01 14.54 15.06
C ALA A 44 -6.78 13.82 14.57
N ILE A 45 -5.67 14.26 15.07
CA ILE A 45 -4.41 13.59 14.91
C ILE A 45 -4.57 12.30 15.65
N VAL A 46 -5.03 11.35 14.91
CA VAL A 46 -4.90 10.01 15.38
C VAL A 46 -3.46 9.61 15.26
N GLN A 47 -2.76 9.74 16.35
CA GLN A 47 -1.60 9.47 16.70
C GLN A 47 -1.55 8.25 17.32
N LYS A 48 -0.75 7.78 17.32
CA LYS A 48 0.33 7.98 17.75
C LYS A 48 1.05 7.01 18.32
N GLY A 49 1.79 6.55 18.01
CA GLY A 49 2.73 5.77 18.62
C GLY A 49 3.92 5.74 17.68
N SER A 50 5.08 5.65 18.19
CA SER A 50 6.23 5.20 17.44
C SER A 50 5.93 3.86 16.82
N PHE A 51 6.37 3.65 15.59
CA PHE A 51 6.36 2.35 14.98
C PHE A 51 7.24 1.41 15.80
N ASN A 52 6.60 0.53 16.52
CA ASN A 52 7.29 -0.43 17.39
C ASN A 52 6.68 -1.81 17.16
N PRO A 53 7.20 -2.58 16.20
CA PRO A 53 6.79 -3.96 16.06
C PRO A 53 7.24 -4.74 17.30
N VAL A 54 6.27 -5.22 18.07
CA VAL A 54 6.51 -6.07 19.27
C VAL A 54 6.94 -7.49 18.88
N CYS A 55 7.89 -7.60 17.96
CA CYS A 55 8.33 -8.87 17.42
C CYS A 55 9.77 -8.74 16.89
N THR A 56 10.42 -9.87 16.66
CA THR A 56 11.73 -9.88 16.01
C THR A 56 11.58 -9.49 14.54
N LEU A 57 12.35 -8.51 14.10
CA LEU A 57 12.42 -8.14 12.68
C LEU A 57 13.11 -9.25 11.87
N PRO A 58 12.68 -9.51 10.63
CA PRO A 58 13.28 -10.53 9.77
C PRO A 58 14.63 -10.12 9.17
N PHE A 59 15.07 -8.88 9.41
CA PHE A 59 16.28 -8.28 8.83
C PHE A 59 16.84 -7.20 9.72
N ALA A 60 18.12 -6.87 9.53
CA ALA A 60 18.77 -5.74 10.19
C ALA A 60 18.46 -4.45 9.42
N GLY A 61 17.31 -3.88 9.66
CA GLY A 61 16.87 -2.66 8.99
C GLY A 61 17.37 -1.39 9.66
N VAL A 62 17.30 -0.30 8.93
CA VAL A 62 17.63 1.05 9.43
C VAL A 62 16.34 1.72 9.90
N ARG A 63 16.36 2.28 11.12
CA ARG A 63 15.22 3.04 11.63
C ARG A 63 15.07 4.35 10.84
N ASN A 64 13.84 4.72 10.55
CA ASN A 64 13.47 5.99 9.91
C ASN A 64 12.78 6.93 10.93
N PRO A 65 13.51 7.75 11.70
CA PRO A 65 12.88 8.58 12.73
C PRO A 65 11.85 9.58 12.19
N ALA A 66 11.98 10.01 10.93
CA ALA A 66 11.02 10.92 10.30
C ALA A 66 9.59 10.32 10.24
N LEU A 67 9.49 9.01 10.17
CA LEU A 67 8.25 8.27 10.15
C LEU A 67 8.01 7.51 11.45
N ASP A 68 8.98 6.71 11.90
CA ASP A 68 8.81 5.75 13.00
C ASP A 68 8.46 6.40 14.34
N ASP A 69 8.86 7.65 14.56
CA ASP A 69 8.52 8.42 15.75
C ASP A 69 7.13 9.05 15.69
N ARG A 70 6.48 9.02 14.53
CA ARG A 70 5.28 9.81 14.25
C ARG A 70 4.10 8.96 13.78
N CYS A 71 4.36 7.75 13.30
CA CYS A 71 3.36 6.90 12.67
C CYS A 71 3.44 5.48 13.22
N GLY A 72 2.38 5.04 13.87
CA GLY A 72 2.28 3.68 14.39
C GLY A 72 1.83 2.68 13.33
N ILE A 73 1.82 1.40 13.72
CA ILE A 73 1.52 0.24 12.84
C ILE A 73 0.15 0.33 12.13
N GLN A 74 -0.81 1.07 12.69
CA GLN A 74 -2.16 1.20 12.12
C GLN A 74 -2.32 2.40 11.18
N GLY A 75 -1.23 3.15 10.92
CA GLY A 75 -1.28 4.34 10.07
C GLY A 75 -2.08 5.50 10.67
N GLY A 76 -2.45 6.46 9.83
CA GLY A 76 -3.08 7.73 10.20
C GLY A 76 -4.60 7.80 10.03
N SER A 77 -5.26 6.71 9.60
CA SER A 77 -6.71 6.71 9.38
C SER A 77 -7.49 6.32 10.65
N SER A 78 -8.68 6.92 10.84
CA SER A 78 -9.65 6.49 11.84
C SER A 78 -10.63 5.42 11.32
N ASP A 79 -10.62 5.13 10.02
CA ASP A 79 -11.46 4.09 9.41
C ASP A 79 -10.93 2.70 9.80
N PRO A 80 -11.77 1.83 10.41
CA PRO A 80 -11.33 0.49 10.81
C PRO A 80 -10.77 -0.37 9.69
N ALA A 81 -11.29 -0.26 8.47
CA ALA A 81 -10.78 -1.01 7.33
C ALA A 81 -9.40 -0.50 6.89
N LYS A 82 -9.19 0.81 6.88
CA LYS A 82 -7.87 1.40 6.61
C LYS A 82 -6.84 1.08 7.70
N GLN A 83 -7.26 1.01 8.95
CA GLN A 83 -6.39 0.57 10.05
C GLN A 83 -6.02 -0.91 9.93
N ALA A 84 -6.97 -1.76 9.54
CA ALA A 84 -6.71 -3.18 9.30
C ALA A 84 -5.76 -3.38 8.11
N GLU A 85 -5.96 -2.64 7.02
CA GLU A 85 -5.08 -2.59 5.86
C GLU A 85 -3.66 -2.14 6.26
N SER A 86 -3.54 -1.03 7.00
CA SER A 86 -2.24 -0.52 7.46
C SER A 86 -1.51 -1.53 8.36
N ARG A 87 -2.21 -2.23 9.24
CA ARG A 87 -1.59 -3.29 10.07
C ARG A 87 -1.06 -4.45 9.22
N ALA A 88 -1.76 -4.83 8.16
CA ALA A 88 -1.30 -5.87 7.25
C ALA A 88 -0.08 -5.40 6.44
N LYS A 89 -0.12 -4.19 5.90
CA LYS A 89 1.01 -3.54 5.21
C LYS A 89 2.24 -3.37 6.11
N ASN A 90 2.05 -3.15 7.39
CA ASN A 90 3.10 -2.94 8.38
C ASN A 90 3.46 -4.22 9.17
N ASN A 91 3.23 -5.39 8.60
CA ASN A 91 3.60 -6.66 9.23
C ASN A 91 5.10 -6.94 9.07
N PHE A 92 5.94 -6.35 9.93
CA PHE A 92 7.39 -6.54 9.93
C PHE A 92 7.87 -7.65 10.86
N CYS A 93 7.01 -8.56 11.26
CA CYS A 93 7.40 -9.66 12.14
C CYS A 93 8.07 -10.79 11.36
N ALA A 94 9.18 -11.30 11.91
CA ALA A 94 9.88 -12.44 11.32
C ALA A 94 8.95 -13.65 11.18
N ALA A 95 8.91 -14.22 9.98
CA ALA A 95 8.19 -15.46 9.74
C ALA A 95 8.90 -16.63 10.44
N LYS A 96 8.12 -17.56 10.97
CA LYS A 96 8.63 -18.78 11.63
C LYS A 96 9.08 -19.85 10.64
N GLN A 97 8.66 -19.73 9.39
CA GLN A 97 8.93 -20.71 8.33
C GLN A 97 9.72 -20.04 7.19
N PRO A 98 10.47 -20.82 6.41
CA PRO A 98 11.10 -20.31 5.19
C PRO A 98 10.04 -19.77 4.23
N PRO A 99 10.42 -18.84 3.33
CA PRO A 99 9.46 -18.26 2.38
C PRO A 99 8.93 -19.32 1.42
N LYS A 100 7.64 -19.25 1.15
CA LYS A 100 6.99 -20.01 0.09
C LYS A 100 7.35 -19.41 -1.26
N ASN A 101 7.85 -20.19 -2.18
CA ASN A 101 8.09 -19.71 -3.53
C ASN A 101 6.77 -19.47 -4.24
N MET A 102 6.62 -18.27 -4.80
CA MET A 102 5.47 -17.85 -5.59
C MET A 102 5.86 -17.63 -7.04
N PHE A 103 4.94 -17.96 -7.93
CA PHE A 103 5.04 -17.69 -9.35
C PHE A 103 3.94 -16.71 -9.77
N TYR A 104 4.07 -16.13 -10.94
CA TYR A 104 3.05 -15.23 -11.50
C TYR A 104 1.66 -15.88 -11.51
N GLN A 105 1.59 -17.15 -11.90
CA GLN A 105 0.32 -17.87 -11.98
C GLN A 105 -0.36 -18.02 -10.61
N ASP A 106 0.39 -18.16 -9.54
CA ASP A 106 -0.16 -18.26 -8.18
C ASP A 106 -0.89 -16.95 -7.80
N LEU A 107 -0.30 -15.79 -8.12
CA LEU A 107 -0.91 -14.49 -7.87
C LEU A 107 -2.18 -14.27 -8.72
N ILE A 108 -2.18 -14.78 -9.96
CA ILE A 108 -3.36 -14.75 -10.83
C ILE A 108 -4.47 -15.69 -10.31
N ASP A 109 -4.13 -16.85 -9.80
CA ASP A 109 -5.11 -17.80 -9.29
C ASP A 109 -5.70 -17.33 -7.96
N LEU A 110 -4.90 -16.71 -7.09
CA LEU A 110 -5.39 -15.99 -5.91
C LEU A 110 -6.34 -14.85 -6.28
N GLN A 111 -6.03 -14.09 -7.34
CA GLN A 111 -6.91 -13.03 -7.83
C GLN A 111 -8.26 -13.58 -8.31
N LYS A 112 -8.26 -14.66 -9.09
CA LYS A 112 -9.49 -15.34 -9.52
C LYS A 112 -10.29 -15.87 -8.34
N GLN A 113 -9.61 -16.40 -7.32
CA GLN A 113 -10.25 -16.88 -6.11
C GLN A 113 -10.93 -15.72 -5.37
N ALA A 114 -10.23 -14.60 -5.15
CA ALA A 114 -10.79 -13.41 -4.49
C ALA A 114 -12.04 -12.90 -5.21
N GLU A 115 -12.04 -12.93 -6.55
CA GLU A 115 -13.20 -12.54 -7.35
C GLU A 115 -14.35 -13.51 -7.24
N LYS A 116 -14.08 -14.81 -7.30
CA LYS A 116 -15.09 -15.87 -7.13
C LYS A 116 -15.75 -15.76 -5.75
N GLU A 117 -14.98 -15.48 -4.72
CA GLU A 117 -15.47 -15.30 -3.34
C GLU A 117 -16.04 -13.90 -3.10
N LYS A 118 -15.97 -13.01 -4.10
CA LYS A 118 -16.45 -11.62 -4.02
C LYS A 118 -15.87 -10.86 -2.86
N VAL A 119 -14.55 -11.01 -2.65
CA VAL A 119 -13.83 -10.29 -1.60
C VAL A 119 -14.07 -8.79 -1.75
N PRO A 120 -14.55 -8.11 -0.70
CA PRO A 120 -14.86 -6.69 -0.78
C PRO A 120 -13.56 -5.85 -0.85
N LYS A 121 -13.68 -4.63 -1.40
CA LYS A 121 -12.55 -3.69 -1.50
C LYS A 121 -12.14 -3.14 -0.15
N SER A 122 -13.05 -3.04 0.79
CA SER A 122 -12.80 -2.53 2.14
C SER A 122 -13.04 -3.65 3.15
N LEU A 123 -12.03 -3.97 3.93
CA LEU A 123 -11.99 -5.12 4.82
C LEU A 123 -11.61 -4.68 6.24
N PRO A 124 -12.58 -4.33 7.09
CA PRO A 124 -12.29 -4.08 8.50
C PRO A 124 -11.88 -5.35 9.26
N ASP A 125 -12.30 -6.51 8.74
CA ASP A 125 -11.86 -7.84 9.13
C ASP A 125 -11.20 -8.50 7.92
N ARG A 126 -9.92 -8.85 8.04
CA ARG A 126 -9.14 -9.43 6.95
C ARG A 126 -9.14 -10.97 6.94
N GLY A 127 -9.88 -11.62 7.82
CA GLY A 127 -9.90 -13.08 7.95
C GLY A 127 -10.26 -13.84 6.66
N ALA A 128 -10.98 -13.21 5.71
CA ALA A 128 -11.25 -13.81 4.41
C ALA A 128 -9.98 -13.93 3.56
N VAL A 129 -9.18 -12.87 3.47
CA VAL A 129 -7.94 -12.87 2.69
C VAL A 129 -6.79 -13.56 3.43
N GLU A 130 -6.79 -13.57 4.75
CA GLU A 130 -5.86 -14.37 5.57
C GLU A 130 -6.02 -15.87 5.28
N LYS A 131 -7.25 -16.37 5.15
CA LYS A 131 -7.52 -17.76 4.75
C LYS A 131 -7.05 -18.09 3.34
N MET A 132 -6.88 -17.09 2.49
CA MET A 132 -6.34 -17.22 1.13
C MET A 132 -4.82 -17.12 1.09
N GLY A 133 -4.18 -16.72 2.19
CA GLY A 133 -2.73 -16.63 2.30
C GLY A 133 -2.18 -15.24 2.61
N GLU A 134 -3.01 -14.23 2.88
CA GLU A 134 -2.48 -12.94 3.34
C GLU A 134 -1.65 -13.14 4.61
N GLY A 135 -0.49 -12.47 4.67
CA GLY A 135 0.47 -12.63 5.76
C GLY A 135 1.42 -13.83 5.61
N GLU A 136 1.28 -14.67 4.58
CA GLU A 136 2.29 -15.69 4.28
C GLU A 136 3.61 -15.03 3.89
N TYR A 137 4.73 -15.55 4.41
CA TYR A 137 6.05 -15.14 3.99
C TYR A 137 6.39 -15.80 2.66
N VAL A 138 6.62 -14.98 1.64
CA VAL A 138 6.77 -15.43 0.26
C VAL A 138 8.08 -14.97 -0.37
N SER A 139 8.48 -15.65 -1.44
CA SER A 139 9.63 -15.35 -2.29
C SER A 139 9.18 -15.34 -3.75
N TYR A 140 9.45 -14.27 -4.46
CA TYR A 140 9.05 -14.09 -5.85
C TYR A 140 10.22 -13.63 -6.70
N VAL A 141 10.40 -14.25 -7.88
CA VAL A 141 11.50 -13.92 -8.81
C VAL A 141 10.91 -13.29 -10.07
N ALA A 142 11.35 -12.07 -10.37
CA ALA A 142 10.85 -11.29 -11.50
C ALA A 142 11.90 -10.29 -12.02
N MET A 143 11.57 -9.58 -13.11
CA MET A 143 12.30 -8.39 -13.54
C MET A 143 11.62 -7.13 -13.03
N ILE A 144 12.38 -6.15 -12.58
CA ILE A 144 11.85 -4.81 -12.30
C ILE A 144 11.61 -4.10 -13.63
N LYS A 145 10.37 -3.68 -13.87
CA LYS A 145 9.96 -2.85 -15.00
C LYS A 145 10.06 -1.38 -14.67
N ASP A 146 9.59 -1.02 -13.49
CA ASP A 146 9.58 0.33 -12.95
C ASP A 146 9.59 0.29 -11.42
N ALA A 147 10.17 1.31 -10.82
CA ALA A 147 10.06 1.60 -9.40
C ALA A 147 9.88 3.11 -9.21
N HIS A 148 8.94 3.50 -8.36
CA HIS A 148 8.65 4.91 -8.08
C HIS A 148 8.14 5.07 -6.64
N TYR A 149 8.31 6.26 -6.08
CA TYR A 149 7.63 6.60 -4.83
C TYR A 149 6.12 6.73 -5.07
N SER A 150 5.34 6.37 -4.09
CA SER A 150 3.88 6.49 -4.13
C SER A 150 3.40 7.96 -4.15
N ASP A 151 2.66 8.43 -3.21
CA ASP A 151 2.17 9.83 -3.17
C ASP A 151 3.07 10.73 -2.32
N VAL A 152 4.23 11.16 -2.86
CA VAL A 152 5.17 12.05 -2.15
C VAL A 152 4.58 13.41 -1.79
N ALA A 153 3.52 13.85 -2.46
CA ALA A 153 2.92 15.15 -2.21
C ALA A 153 1.98 15.15 -1.01
N LYS A 154 1.22 14.07 -0.83
CA LYS A 154 0.19 13.97 0.21
C LYS A 154 0.50 12.92 1.26
N GLY A 155 1.34 11.96 0.92
CA GLY A 155 1.57 10.76 1.72
C GLY A 155 0.40 9.77 1.68
N GLU A 156 0.66 8.57 2.14
CA GLU A 156 -0.32 7.50 2.22
C GLU A 156 -0.84 7.32 3.64
N ALA A 157 -2.07 6.84 3.78
CA ALA A 157 -2.69 6.62 5.09
C ALA A 157 -1.90 5.63 5.96
N VAL A 158 -1.27 4.61 5.36
CA VAL A 158 -0.39 3.66 6.06
C VAL A 158 0.79 4.37 6.72
N ASN A 159 1.28 5.42 6.10
CA ASN A 159 2.40 6.27 6.55
C ASN A 159 1.93 7.59 7.18
N CYS A 160 0.72 7.59 7.76
CA CYS A 160 0.10 8.73 8.45
C CYS A 160 -0.03 10.00 7.60
N ASN A 161 -0.16 9.87 6.29
CA ASN A 161 -0.26 10.97 5.32
C ASN A 161 0.93 11.94 5.42
N LEU A 162 2.12 11.44 5.71
CA LEU A 162 3.33 12.25 5.77
C LEU A 162 3.90 12.41 4.37
N PRO A 163 4.06 13.65 3.88
CA PRO A 163 4.62 13.90 2.56
C PRO A 163 6.13 13.67 2.53
N GLY A 164 6.67 13.41 1.34
CA GLY A 164 8.10 13.27 1.09
C GLY A 164 8.54 11.85 0.76
N GLU A 165 9.65 11.72 0.07
CA GLU A 165 10.19 10.42 -0.40
C GLU A 165 10.57 9.49 0.75
N VAL A 166 11.11 10.07 1.83
CA VAL A 166 11.57 9.29 2.99
C VAL A 166 10.44 8.71 3.82
N THR A 167 9.22 9.18 3.63
CA THR A 167 8.02 8.77 4.37
C THR A 167 7.00 8.03 3.51
N ASN A 168 7.32 7.75 2.24
CA ASN A 168 6.42 7.07 1.33
C ASN A 168 7.01 5.75 0.82
N ASP A 169 6.12 4.83 0.47
CA ASP A 169 6.46 3.53 -0.08
C ASP A 169 7.14 3.66 -1.45
N ILE A 170 7.95 2.68 -1.80
CA ILE A 170 8.43 2.50 -3.17
C ILE A 170 7.60 1.39 -3.79
N HIS A 171 6.79 1.73 -4.76
CA HIS A 171 6.06 0.78 -5.58
C HIS A 171 6.99 0.21 -6.65
N ILE A 172 6.99 -1.11 -6.81
CA ILE A 172 7.80 -1.84 -7.77
C ILE A 172 6.89 -2.61 -8.71
N VAL A 173 6.96 -2.29 -9.99
CA VAL A 173 6.28 -3.02 -11.07
C VAL A 173 7.15 -4.20 -11.48
N LEU A 174 6.65 -5.41 -11.28
CA LEU A 174 7.36 -6.67 -11.50
C LEU A 174 6.80 -7.42 -12.70
N MET A 175 7.67 -7.74 -13.66
CA MET A 175 7.33 -8.51 -14.85
C MET A 175 7.81 -9.95 -14.73
N SER A 176 6.91 -10.89 -14.95
CA SER A 176 7.24 -12.33 -15.03
C SER A 176 7.73 -12.73 -16.43
N ASP A 177 7.47 -11.91 -17.44
CA ASP A 177 8.03 -11.98 -18.78
C ASP A 177 8.68 -10.64 -19.10
N PRO A 178 10.03 -10.56 -19.18
CA PRO A 178 10.73 -9.30 -19.42
C PRO A 178 10.53 -8.76 -20.84
N THR A 179 9.96 -9.53 -21.74
CA THR A 179 9.68 -9.13 -23.12
C THR A 179 8.25 -8.62 -23.33
N ASP A 180 7.40 -8.77 -22.31
CA ASP A 180 6.03 -8.28 -22.36
C ASP A 180 6.01 -6.75 -22.12
N PRO A 181 5.50 -5.94 -23.06
CA PRO A 181 5.40 -4.50 -22.87
C PRO A 181 4.19 -4.07 -22.03
N ASP A 182 3.15 -4.94 -21.89
CA ASP A 182 1.90 -4.57 -21.23
C ASP A 182 2.01 -4.70 -19.71
N GLU A 183 2.05 -3.57 -19.02
CA GLU A 183 2.06 -3.53 -17.55
C GLU A 183 0.81 -4.14 -16.92
N CYS A 184 -0.26 -4.35 -17.67
CA CYS A 184 -1.41 -5.10 -17.18
C CYS A 184 -1.10 -6.57 -16.87
N ASN A 185 0.05 -7.07 -17.32
CA ASN A 185 0.59 -8.39 -16.98
C ASN A 185 1.67 -8.31 -15.86
N SER A 186 1.78 -7.17 -15.19
CA SER A 186 2.66 -7.03 -14.04
C SER A 186 2.02 -7.48 -12.73
N THR A 187 2.87 -7.65 -11.73
CA THR A 187 2.53 -7.76 -10.31
C THR A 187 3.23 -6.65 -9.54
N THR A 188 2.86 -6.45 -8.29
CA THR A 188 3.40 -5.34 -7.48
C THR A 188 4.14 -5.88 -6.26
N ALA A 189 5.21 -5.17 -5.87
CA ALA A 189 5.77 -5.25 -4.54
C ALA A 189 5.97 -3.83 -4.00
N GLU A 190 5.90 -3.67 -2.68
CA GLU A 190 6.02 -2.35 -2.05
C GLU A 190 7.06 -2.39 -0.92
N ILE A 191 8.06 -1.52 -1.04
CA ILE A 191 9.07 -1.30 -0.01
C ILE A 191 8.57 -0.17 0.89
N SER A 192 8.14 -0.53 2.09
CA SER A 192 7.74 0.44 3.09
C SER A 192 8.93 1.32 3.51
N PRO A 193 8.70 2.59 3.86
CA PRO A 193 9.76 3.48 4.36
C PRO A 193 10.25 3.11 5.76
N HIS A 194 9.52 2.27 6.50
CA HIS A 194 9.99 1.73 7.77
C HIS A 194 11.18 0.78 7.55
N PHE A 195 12.27 1.00 8.27
CA PHE A 195 13.50 0.18 8.21
C PHE A 195 14.14 0.04 6.83
N ARG A 196 13.75 0.86 5.87
CA ARG A 196 14.31 0.87 4.52
C ARG A 196 15.74 1.39 4.52
N PRO A 197 16.71 0.63 3.97
CA PRO A 197 18.07 1.15 3.75
C PRO A 197 18.05 2.38 2.85
N PRO A 198 18.87 3.41 3.13
CA PRO A 198 18.91 4.63 2.31
C PRO A 198 19.31 4.40 0.85
N SER A 199 20.01 3.29 0.56
CA SER A 199 20.39 2.86 -0.77
C SER A 199 19.21 2.33 -1.61
N TRP A 200 18.11 1.92 -0.96
CA TRP A 200 16.93 1.42 -1.65
C TRP A 200 16.09 2.60 -2.15
N THR A 201 16.42 3.05 -3.34
CA THR A 201 15.75 4.17 -4.01
C THR A 201 15.16 3.71 -5.35
N PRO A 202 14.14 4.38 -5.88
CA PRO A 202 13.63 4.10 -7.22
C PRO A 202 14.72 4.14 -8.28
N ALA A 203 15.65 5.10 -8.19
CA ALA A 203 16.75 5.22 -9.14
C ALA A 203 17.64 3.97 -9.16
N ASN A 204 18.05 3.48 -7.98
CA ASN A 204 18.88 2.29 -7.87
C ASN A 204 18.13 1.01 -8.29
N LEU A 205 16.84 0.89 -7.97
CA LEU A 205 16.00 -0.23 -8.40
C LEU A 205 15.81 -0.25 -9.92
N ASN A 206 15.56 0.90 -10.53
CA ASN A 206 15.39 1.04 -11.98
C ASN A 206 16.69 0.82 -12.77
N ALA A 207 17.84 0.99 -12.11
CA ALA A 207 19.14 0.69 -12.74
C ALA A 207 19.38 -0.81 -12.87
N LEU A 208 18.75 -1.65 -12.07
CA LEU A 208 18.90 -3.10 -12.12
C LEU A 208 18.36 -3.66 -13.44
N LYS A 209 19.22 -4.41 -14.15
CA LYS A 209 18.87 -5.07 -15.43
C LYS A 209 18.90 -6.60 -15.30
N LYS A 210 19.03 -7.09 -14.10
CA LYS A 210 19.07 -8.52 -13.76
C LYS A 210 17.79 -8.93 -13.03
N PRO A 211 17.41 -10.20 -13.08
CA PRO A 211 16.30 -10.70 -12.25
C PRO A 211 16.56 -10.45 -10.77
N VAL A 212 15.49 -10.10 -10.07
CA VAL A 212 15.50 -9.91 -8.63
C VAL A 212 14.66 -10.98 -7.94
N ARG A 213 15.08 -11.36 -6.74
CA ARG A 213 14.26 -12.13 -5.80
C ARG A 213 13.80 -11.22 -4.69
N ILE A 214 12.49 -11.05 -4.59
CA ILE A 214 11.85 -10.23 -3.57
C ILE A 214 11.22 -11.15 -2.55
N ARG A 215 11.47 -10.90 -1.27
CA ARG A 215 10.83 -11.60 -0.17
C ARG A 215 10.10 -10.62 0.72
N GLY A 216 8.95 -11.04 1.21
CA GLY A 216 8.10 -10.24 2.08
C GLY A 216 6.81 -10.98 2.40
N HIS A 217 5.83 -10.28 2.91
CA HIS A 217 4.52 -10.86 3.15
C HIS A 217 3.59 -10.68 1.96
N LEU A 218 2.80 -11.71 1.71
CA LEU A 218 1.71 -11.64 0.74
C LEU A 218 0.60 -10.74 1.31
N PHE A 219 0.12 -9.81 0.52
CA PHE A 219 -0.88 -8.83 0.91
C PHE A 219 -1.95 -8.67 -0.19
N TYR A 220 -3.21 -8.49 0.19
CA TYR A 220 -4.31 -8.20 -0.73
C TYR A 220 -4.67 -6.71 -0.69
N ASP A 221 -4.35 -5.99 -1.76
CA ASP A 221 -4.65 -4.57 -1.90
C ASP A 221 -6.04 -4.34 -2.53
N GLY A 222 -7.06 -4.40 -1.72
CA GLY A 222 -8.45 -4.17 -2.14
C GLY A 222 -8.77 -2.74 -2.55
N SER A 223 -7.86 -1.78 -2.30
CA SER A 223 -8.06 -0.37 -2.63
C SER A 223 -7.99 -0.07 -4.13
N HIS A 224 -7.39 -0.98 -4.91
CA HIS A 224 -7.19 -0.86 -6.35
C HIS A 224 -8.15 -1.74 -7.18
N THR A 225 -7.90 -1.76 -8.47
CA THR A 225 -8.65 -2.60 -9.43
C THR A 225 -7.63 -3.19 -10.41
N PRO A 226 -7.63 -4.51 -10.64
CA PRO A 226 -6.72 -5.10 -11.61
C PRO A 226 -7.18 -4.81 -13.04
N CYS A 227 -6.27 -4.91 -14.00
CA CYS A 227 -6.62 -4.84 -15.42
C CYS A 227 -7.58 -5.95 -15.82
N ARG A 228 -8.57 -5.62 -16.66
CA ARG A 228 -9.55 -6.58 -17.17
C ARG A 228 -10.03 -6.19 -18.56
N GLY A 229 -9.97 -7.14 -19.49
CA GLY A 229 -10.38 -6.89 -20.86
C GLY A 229 -9.71 -5.64 -21.41
N THR A 230 -10.47 -4.60 -21.72
CA THR A 230 -9.98 -3.29 -22.18
C THR A 230 -9.75 -2.28 -21.04
N SER A 231 -10.13 -2.61 -19.80
CA SER A 231 -9.94 -1.72 -18.65
C SER A 231 -8.46 -1.65 -18.25
N ARG A 232 -7.92 -0.45 -18.21
CA ARG A 232 -6.54 -0.14 -17.85
C ARG A 232 -6.52 0.86 -16.68
N PRO A 233 -6.76 0.39 -15.44
CA PRO A 233 -6.71 1.25 -14.26
C PRO A 233 -5.30 1.79 -14.03
N ASN A 234 -5.19 2.76 -13.14
CA ASN A 234 -3.91 3.26 -12.65
C ASN A 234 -3.84 3.01 -11.13
N PRO A 235 -2.84 2.31 -10.63
CA PRO A 235 -1.76 1.62 -11.34
C PRO A 235 -2.25 0.40 -12.14
N LYS A 236 -1.55 0.07 -13.23
CA LYS A 236 -1.80 -1.14 -14.02
C LYS A 236 -1.19 -2.34 -13.29
N ARG A 237 -1.97 -3.41 -13.16
CA ARG A 237 -1.52 -4.68 -12.56
C ARG A 237 -2.45 -5.83 -12.95
N ALA A 238 -1.94 -7.05 -12.96
CA ALA A 238 -2.72 -8.25 -13.25
C ALA A 238 -3.51 -8.74 -12.02
N SER A 239 -3.00 -8.47 -10.83
CA SER A 239 -3.50 -8.97 -9.55
C SER A 239 -3.49 -7.87 -8.49
N LEU A 240 -4.42 -7.95 -7.54
CA LEU A 240 -4.42 -7.16 -6.30
C LEU A 240 -3.57 -7.81 -5.21
N TRP A 241 -3.09 -9.02 -5.44
CA TRP A 241 -2.14 -9.65 -4.55
C TRP A 241 -0.74 -9.15 -4.87
N GLU A 242 -0.06 -8.67 -3.85
CA GLU A 242 1.27 -8.05 -3.92
C GLU A 242 2.15 -8.51 -2.75
N ILE A 243 3.42 -8.14 -2.77
CA ILE A 243 4.33 -8.39 -1.65
C ILE A 243 4.51 -7.10 -0.87
N HIS A 244 3.93 -7.04 0.32
CA HIS A 244 3.99 -5.88 1.20
C HIS A 244 3.92 -6.28 2.69
N PRO A 245 4.88 -5.88 3.53
CA PRO A 245 6.11 -5.18 3.18
C PRO A 245 7.16 -6.09 2.58
N VAL A 246 8.03 -5.50 1.76
CA VAL A 246 9.24 -6.17 1.26
C VAL A 246 10.29 -6.21 2.36
N TYR A 247 10.87 -7.38 2.59
CA TYR A 247 11.92 -7.61 3.58
C TYR A 247 13.31 -7.66 2.98
N SER A 248 13.43 -8.24 1.77
CA SER A 248 14.71 -8.32 1.09
C SER A 248 14.54 -8.24 -0.41
N VAL A 249 15.53 -7.63 -1.04
CA VAL A 249 15.74 -7.64 -2.49
C VAL A 249 17.12 -8.20 -2.74
N GLU A 250 17.18 -9.27 -3.51
CA GLU A 250 18.43 -9.92 -3.91
C GLU A 250 18.51 -9.95 -5.42
N VAL A 251 19.70 -9.76 -5.97
CA VAL A 251 19.95 -9.69 -7.41
C VAL A 251 20.59 -11.00 -7.85
N CYS A 252 20.02 -11.59 -8.90
CA CYS A 252 20.52 -12.82 -9.48
C CYS A 252 21.87 -12.59 -10.17
N GLN A 253 22.82 -13.49 -9.91
CA GLN A 253 24.17 -13.44 -10.53
C GLN A 253 24.30 -14.31 -11.76
N LYS A 254 23.24 -15.04 -12.15
CA LYS A 254 23.25 -15.77 -13.42
C LYS A 254 23.27 -14.78 -14.59
N GLU A 255 24.00 -15.16 -15.62
CA GLU A 255 24.11 -14.36 -16.82
C GLU A 255 23.61 -15.14 -18.05
N ASN A 256 22.69 -14.53 -18.77
CA ASN A 256 22.22 -15.00 -20.04
C ASN A 256 21.93 -13.78 -20.92
N ARG A 257 22.31 -13.85 -22.19
CA ARG A 257 22.04 -12.74 -23.15
C ARG A 257 20.57 -12.60 -23.49
N ASP A 258 19.82 -13.69 -23.39
CA ASP A 258 18.36 -13.66 -23.51
C ASP A 258 17.74 -13.33 -22.14
N PRO A 259 17.02 -12.20 -22.01
CA PRO A 259 16.40 -11.81 -20.74
C PRO A 259 15.41 -12.84 -20.19
N LYS A 260 14.66 -13.52 -21.05
CA LYS A 260 13.76 -14.61 -20.67
C LYS A 260 14.51 -15.80 -20.11
N GLY A 261 15.55 -16.23 -20.85
CA GLY A 261 16.42 -17.33 -20.42
C GLY A 261 17.16 -17.00 -19.13
N ASN A 262 17.54 -15.75 -18.91
CA ASN A 262 18.16 -15.32 -17.66
C ASN A 262 17.16 -15.42 -16.50
N LEU A 263 15.96 -14.89 -16.65
CA LEU A 263 14.91 -14.95 -15.63
C LEU A 263 14.56 -16.39 -15.27
N GLU A 264 14.46 -17.28 -16.25
CA GLU A 264 14.16 -18.68 -16.04
C GLU A 264 15.29 -19.43 -15.29
N GLN A 265 16.55 -19.14 -15.62
CA GLN A 265 17.70 -19.68 -14.87
C GLN A 265 17.69 -19.22 -13.42
N CYS A 266 17.32 -17.97 -13.15
CA CYS A 266 17.21 -17.43 -11.80
C CYS A 266 16.05 -18.04 -11.02
N ARG A 267 14.92 -18.31 -11.66
CA ARG A 267 13.77 -18.99 -11.02
C ARG A 267 14.09 -20.41 -10.61
N ASN A 268 14.90 -21.10 -11.38
CA ASN A 268 15.21 -22.52 -11.18
C ASN A 268 16.44 -22.78 -10.32
N THR A 269 17.17 -21.74 -9.90
CA THR A 269 18.33 -21.95 -9.04
C THR A 269 17.93 -22.03 -7.56
N SER A 270 18.44 -23.06 -6.88
CA SER A 270 18.37 -23.20 -5.42
C SER A 270 19.66 -22.76 -4.72
N ARG A 271 20.71 -22.40 -5.46
CA ARG A 271 22.01 -22.05 -4.93
C ARG A 271 21.99 -20.67 -4.30
N ALA A 272 22.43 -20.59 -3.04
CA ALA A 272 22.44 -19.32 -2.31
C ALA A 272 23.41 -18.29 -2.94
N GLU A 273 24.56 -18.77 -3.44
CA GLU A 273 25.60 -17.95 -4.07
C GLU A 273 25.20 -17.30 -5.39
N ASP A 274 24.08 -17.75 -5.99
CA ASP A 274 23.52 -17.11 -7.18
C ASP A 274 22.75 -15.82 -6.85
N TRP A 275 22.59 -15.50 -5.56
CA TRP A 275 21.80 -14.36 -5.09
C TRP A 275 22.63 -13.46 -4.19
N VAL A 276 22.76 -12.19 -4.57
CA VAL A 276 23.50 -11.19 -3.82
C VAL A 276 22.52 -10.13 -3.30
N PRO A 277 22.57 -9.78 -2.01
CA PRO A 277 21.75 -8.71 -1.45
C PRO A 277 21.93 -7.39 -2.22
N LEU A 278 20.83 -6.64 -2.40
CA LEU A 278 20.85 -5.39 -3.15
C LEU A 278 21.91 -4.41 -2.63
N ASP A 279 22.06 -4.29 -1.31
CA ASP A 279 23.05 -3.38 -0.71
C ASP A 279 24.50 -3.73 -1.07
N GLU A 280 24.82 -5.00 -1.22
CA GLU A 280 26.13 -5.46 -1.65
C GLU A 280 26.39 -5.13 -3.13
N VAL A 281 25.38 -5.32 -3.99
CA VAL A 281 25.46 -4.95 -5.42
C VAL A 281 25.70 -3.45 -5.55
N LEU A 282 24.92 -2.63 -4.87
CA LEU A 282 25.02 -1.16 -4.93
C LEU A 282 26.33 -0.64 -4.33
N SER A 283 26.95 -1.35 -3.38
CA SER A 283 28.25 -0.95 -2.83
C SER A 283 29.41 -1.31 -3.77
N SER A 284 29.30 -2.43 -4.50
CA SER A 284 30.34 -2.86 -5.45
C SER A 284 30.41 -1.99 -6.70
N GLU A 285 29.30 -1.39 -7.15
CA GLU A 285 29.25 -0.50 -8.31
C GLU A 285 29.81 0.91 -8.03
N ARG A 286 30.07 1.25 -6.76
CA ARG A 286 30.62 2.56 -6.35
C ARG A 286 32.13 2.57 -6.19
N ASN A 287 32.78 1.43 -6.29
CA ASN A 287 34.23 1.26 -6.24
C ASN A 287 34.80 1.00 -7.64
#